data_a4c5f0fe5047a719bdd2dc28bca2b078
#
_entry.id   a4c5f0fe5047a719bdd2dc28bca2b078
#
_cell.length_a   1.000
_cell.length_b   1.000
_cell.length_c   1.000
_cell.angle_alpha   90.00
_cell.angle_beta   90.00
_cell.angle_gamma   90.00
#
_symmetry.space_group_name_H-M   'P 1'
#
loop_
_entity.id
_entity.type
_entity.pdbx_description
1 polymer ?
#
loop_
_entity_poly.entity_id
_entity_poly.type
_entity_poly.pdbx_seq_one_letter_code
_entity_poly.pdbx_strand_id
1 'polypeptide(L)'
;MGENIFNKFEAAAAGESGRALWAARAPYRPEAEFDLMLIPRLPKDADWRQDEAAVAALDRIEAEPWVAALDREGRQPTLKLADEWIEAQGEEIRSGAGGEFTEMAAENRYAVYFWGANTTKALHIGHLRNLAVGNAIAGSLKQAGARVENRSLICDVGRSMGEAMAGVATRAGEDSGPDADEKSDHFVGFCYADYVTASKNGGLGDDGAEDSVARESTQYDDKADEMMMRVLGGDQKALELWSKTRSWVISGQRKTLSRLGITFDKVIFESDFLPEVAEFMNQGLADGTLTKRWGDDMVMYETEREELEEMPLVRSDGLPTQHMR
;
A
#
# COMPACT_ATOMS: atom_id res chain seq x y z
N MET A 1 -32.35 -17.17 -5.09
CA MET A 1 -31.15 -16.64 -4.38
C MET A 1 -30.12 -17.76 -4.38
N GLY A 2 -29.08 -17.64 -5.19
CA GLY A 2 -28.01 -18.63 -5.27
C GLY A 2 -27.10 -18.50 -4.05
N GLU A 3 -27.02 -19.52 -3.24
CA GLU A 3 -26.06 -19.58 -2.13
C GLU A 3 -24.62 -19.51 -2.67
N ASN A 4 -23.82 -18.57 -2.14
CA ASN A 4 -22.42 -18.41 -2.52
C ASN A 4 -21.64 -19.70 -2.29
N ILE A 5 -20.77 -20.10 -3.23
CA ILE A 5 -19.94 -21.31 -3.13
C ILE A 5 -19.14 -21.37 -1.82
N PHE A 6 -18.67 -20.23 -1.32
CA PHE A 6 -17.92 -20.19 -0.06
C PHE A 6 -18.81 -20.59 1.13
N ASN A 7 -20.09 -20.17 1.15
CA ASN A 7 -21.02 -20.54 2.19
C ASN A 7 -21.38 -22.04 2.08
N LYS A 8 -21.60 -22.53 0.85
CA LYS A 8 -21.84 -23.97 0.60
C LYS A 8 -20.64 -24.82 0.99
N PHE A 9 -19.45 -24.37 0.61
CA PHE A 9 -18.20 -25.02 0.98
C PHE A 9 -17.99 -25.03 2.50
N GLU A 10 -18.17 -23.88 3.17
CA GLU A 10 -18.02 -23.78 4.63
C GLU A 10 -19.04 -24.67 5.35
N ALA A 11 -20.28 -24.72 4.89
CA ALA A 11 -21.31 -25.59 5.46
C ALA A 11 -20.94 -27.08 5.29
N ALA A 12 -20.53 -27.51 4.09
CA ALA A 12 -20.10 -28.88 3.82
C ALA A 12 -18.81 -29.24 4.57
N ALA A 13 -17.88 -28.28 4.70
CA ALA A 13 -16.61 -28.44 5.40
C ALA A 13 -16.68 -28.32 6.93
N ALA A 14 -17.85 -27.98 7.49
CA ALA A 14 -18.03 -27.79 8.93
C ALA A 14 -17.94 -29.12 9.71
N GLY A 15 -17.29 -29.10 10.87
CA GLY A 15 -17.32 -30.15 11.84
C GLY A 15 -18.54 -30.05 12.79
N GLU A 16 -18.63 -30.91 13.78
CA GLU A 16 -19.72 -30.91 14.80
C GLU A 16 -19.80 -29.58 15.59
N SER A 17 -18.70 -28.86 15.71
CA SER A 17 -18.63 -27.52 16.33
C SER A 17 -19.14 -26.38 15.44
N GLY A 18 -19.58 -26.66 14.21
CA GLY A 18 -19.95 -25.65 13.22
C GLY A 18 -18.75 -24.91 12.59
N ARG A 19 -17.51 -25.24 12.96
CA ARG A 19 -16.32 -24.65 12.39
C ARG A 19 -15.84 -25.44 11.17
N ALA A 20 -15.57 -24.76 10.06
CA ALA A 20 -15.02 -25.40 8.87
C ALA A 20 -13.65 -26.04 9.14
N LEU A 21 -13.54 -27.34 8.83
CA LEU A 21 -12.30 -28.12 8.98
C LEU A 21 -11.38 -28.02 7.78
N TRP A 22 -11.88 -27.51 6.66
CA TRP A 22 -11.15 -27.31 5.42
C TRP A 22 -11.25 -25.88 4.95
N ALA A 23 -10.19 -25.41 4.29
CA ALA A 23 -10.19 -24.18 3.51
C ALA A 23 -9.93 -24.50 2.04
N ALA A 24 -10.58 -23.78 1.14
CA ALA A 24 -10.36 -23.93 -0.30
C ALA A 24 -9.40 -22.84 -0.79
N ARG A 25 -8.52 -23.21 -1.72
CA ARG A 25 -7.56 -22.30 -2.36
C ARG A 25 -7.48 -22.61 -3.86
N ALA A 26 -7.49 -21.56 -4.68
CA ALA A 26 -7.23 -21.69 -6.10
C ALA A 26 -5.78 -22.15 -6.37
N PRO A 27 -5.53 -22.92 -7.45
CA PRO A 27 -4.18 -23.32 -7.83
C PRO A 27 -3.31 -22.11 -8.19
N TYR A 28 -2.00 -22.24 -7.95
CA TYR A 28 -1.04 -21.20 -8.34
C TYR A 28 -0.74 -21.19 -9.83
N ARG A 29 -1.05 -22.30 -10.54
CA ARG A 29 -0.73 -22.47 -11.95
C ARG A 29 -2.02 -22.60 -12.76
N PRO A 30 -2.15 -21.83 -13.85
CA PRO A 30 -3.34 -21.89 -14.72
C PRO A 30 -3.57 -23.26 -15.36
N GLU A 31 -2.50 -24.07 -15.51
CA GLU A 31 -2.51 -25.39 -16.12
C GLU A 31 -2.85 -26.52 -15.13
N ALA A 32 -3.25 -26.20 -13.92
CA ALA A 32 -3.64 -27.21 -12.96
C ALA A 32 -4.90 -27.95 -13.42
N GLU A 33 -4.90 -29.28 -13.29
CA GLU A 33 -6.02 -30.13 -13.67
C GLU A 33 -7.17 -30.11 -12.67
N PHE A 34 -7.11 -29.22 -11.66
CA PHE A 34 -8.13 -29.05 -10.61
C PHE A 34 -8.43 -27.57 -10.39
N ASP A 35 -9.63 -27.28 -9.88
CA ASP A 35 -10.10 -25.91 -9.64
C ASP A 35 -9.75 -25.40 -8.25
N LEU A 36 -9.80 -26.28 -7.23
CA LEU A 36 -9.51 -25.92 -5.84
C LEU A 36 -8.60 -26.94 -5.17
N MET A 37 -7.68 -26.47 -4.35
CA MET A 37 -6.89 -27.24 -3.40
C MET A 37 -7.50 -27.09 -2.01
N LEU A 38 -7.70 -28.20 -1.30
CA LEU A 38 -8.27 -28.19 0.04
C LEU A 38 -7.16 -28.26 1.10
N ILE A 39 -7.18 -27.31 2.02
CA ILE A 39 -6.17 -27.15 3.06
C ILE A 39 -6.82 -27.50 4.41
N PRO A 40 -6.36 -28.54 5.12
CA PRO A 40 -6.91 -28.89 6.41
C PRO A 40 -6.59 -27.82 7.47
N ARG A 41 -7.59 -27.45 8.26
CA ARG A 41 -7.45 -26.56 9.42
C ARG A 41 -7.13 -27.37 10.69
N LEU A 42 -6.15 -28.24 10.60
CA LEU A 42 -5.64 -29.08 11.67
C LEU A 42 -4.27 -28.59 12.18
N PRO A 43 -3.79 -29.06 13.34
CA PRO A 43 -2.42 -28.81 13.79
C PRO A 43 -1.39 -29.17 12.71
N LYS A 44 -0.28 -28.44 12.67
CA LYS A 44 0.70 -28.45 11.57
C LYS A 44 1.25 -29.84 11.21
N ASP A 45 1.34 -30.71 12.20
CA ASP A 45 1.91 -32.06 12.08
C ASP A 45 0.82 -33.15 12.03
N ALA A 46 -0.47 -32.81 11.99
CA ALA A 46 -1.56 -33.75 11.92
C ALA A 46 -1.75 -34.26 10.48
N ASP A 47 -1.91 -35.58 10.36
CA ASP A 47 -2.35 -36.21 9.10
C ASP A 47 -3.87 -36.22 9.06
N TRP A 48 -4.45 -35.45 8.14
CA TRP A 48 -5.88 -35.33 7.96
C TRP A 48 -6.58 -36.66 7.67
N ARG A 49 -5.83 -37.65 7.13
CA ARG A 49 -6.37 -38.99 6.83
C ARG A 49 -6.69 -39.80 8.07
N GLN A 50 -6.09 -39.40 9.20
CA GLN A 50 -6.32 -40.06 10.52
C GLN A 50 -7.34 -39.30 11.36
N ASP A 51 -7.84 -38.15 10.89
CA ASP A 51 -8.86 -37.36 11.57
C ASP A 51 -10.25 -37.69 10.98
N GLU A 52 -11.03 -38.44 11.74
CA GLU A 52 -12.35 -38.90 11.30
C GLU A 52 -13.30 -37.74 10.93
N ALA A 53 -13.22 -36.62 11.65
CA ALA A 53 -14.05 -35.45 11.38
C ALA A 53 -13.64 -34.77 10.07
N ALA A 54 -12.32 -34.67 9.78
CA ALA A 54 -11.83 -34.14 8.55
C ALA A 54 -12.18 -35.01 7.34
N VAL A 55 -12.07 -36.33 7.47
CA VAL A 55 -12.49 -37.30 6.44
C VAL A 55 -14.00 -37.21 6.18
N ALA A 56 -14.81 -37.21 7.22
CA ALA A 56 -16.27 -37.08 7.09
C ALA A 56 -16.68 -35.72 6.45
N ALA A 57 -15.93 -34.65 6.69
CA ALA A 57 -16.16 -33.38 6.02
C ALA A 57 -15.82 -33.45 4.52
N LEU A 58 -14.76 -34.17 4.13
CA LEU A 58 -14.46 -34.42 2.70
C LEU A 58 -15.54 -35.26 2.02
N ASP A 59 -16.10 -36.25 2.70
CA ASP A 59 -17.22 -37.06 2.17
C ASP A 59 -18.46 -36.20 1.90
N ARG A 60 -18.77 -35.24 2.77
CA ARG A 60 -19.84 -34.27 2.54
C ARG A 60 -19.57 -33.32 1.38
N ILE A 61 -18.34 -32.82 1.28
CA ILE A 61 -17.91 -31.96 0.16
C ILE A 61 -18.05 -32.72 -1.16
N GLU A 62 -17.57 -33.96 -1.21
CA GLU A 62 -17.65 -34.83 -2.40
C GLU A 62 -19.08 -35.13 -2.85
N ALA A 63 -20.01 -35.21 -1.91
CA ALA A 63 -21.42 -35.46 -2.18
C ALA A 63 -22.18 -34.23 -2.70
N GLU A 64 -21.58 -33.07 -2.70
CA GLU A 64 -22.21 -31.84 -3.15
C GLU A 64 -22.36 -31.79 -4.69
N PRO A 65 -23.53 -31.31 -5.20
CA PRO A 65 -23.81 -31.33 -6.65
C PRO A 65 -22.90 -30.40 -7.47
N TRP A 66 -22.18 -29.50 -6.82
CA TRP A 66 -21.22 -28.59 -7.47
C TRP A 66 -19.81 -29.19 -7.58
N VAL A 67 -19.58 -30.43 -7.07
CA VAL A 67 -18.31 -31.15 -7.15
C VAL A 67 -18.38 -32.20 -8.27
N ALA A 68 -17.51 -32.09 -9.24
CA ALA A 68 -17.36 -33.10 -10.30
C ALA A 68 -16.43 -34.26 -9.89
N ALA A 69 -15.37 -33.93 -9.15
CA ALA A 69 -14.41 -34.93 -8.66
C ALA A 69 -13.64 -34.40 -7.44
N LEU A 70 -13.29 -35.30 -6.54
CA LEU A 70 -12.42 -35.05 -5.39
C LEU A 70 -11.27 -36.06 -5.40
N ASP A 71 -10.04 -35.59 -5.64
CA ASP A 71 -8.84 -36.41 -5.55
C ASP A 71 -8.24 -36.31 -4.13
N ARG A 72 -8.02 -37.46 -3.51
CA ARG A 72 -7.49 -37.62 -2.14
C ARG A 72 -6.09 -38.24 -2.10
N GLU A 73 -5.49 -38.55 -3.26
CA GLU A 73 -4.19 -39.27 -3.33
C GLU A 73 -3.03 -38.37 -2.94
N GLY A 74 -3.06 -37.08 -3.29
CA GLY A 74 -2.02 -36.12 -3.01
C GLY A 74 -1.83 -35.78 -1.52
N ARG A 75 -0.80 -35.00 -1.20
CA ARG A 75 -0.57 -34.45 0.14
C ARG A 75 -1.77 -33.63 0.63
N GLN A 76 -2.41 -32.94 -0.27
CA GLN A 76 -3.63 -32.16 -0.04
C GLN A 76 -4.67 -32.61 -1.05
N PRO A 77 -5.91 -32.81 -0.64
CA PRO A 77 -6.98 -33.12 -1.55
C PRO A 77 -7.20 -32.00 -2.56
N THR A 78 -7.54 -32.38 -3.79
CA THR A 78 -7.87 -31.42 -4.85
C THR A 78 -9.27 -31.68 -5.37
N LEU A 79 -9.97 -30.64 -5.78
CA LEU A 79 -11.35 -30.66 -6.15
C LEU A 79 -11.54 -30.06 -7.53
N LYS A 80 -12.36 -30.73 -8.34
CA LYS A 80 -12.85 -30.22 -9.63
C LYS A 80 -14.31 -29.84 -9.51
N LEU A 81 -14.65 -28.66 -9.98
CA LEU A 81 -16.02 -28.16 -10.00
C LEU A 81 -16.81 -28.77 -11.16
N ALA A 82 -18.10 -28.94 -11.00
CA ALA A 82 -18.98 -29.40 -12.07
C ALA A 82 -19.16 -28.29 -13.12
N ASP A 83 -19.01 -28.65 -14.41
CA ASP A 83 -19.09 -27.68 -15.51
C ASP A 83 -20.48 -27.01 -15.53
N GLU A 84 -21.57 -27.75 -15.30
CA GLU A 84 -22.93 -27.21 -15.25
C GLU A 84 -23.08 -26.19 -14.12
N TRP A 85 -22.38 -26.41 -12.99
CA TRP A 85 -22.40 -25.44 -11.91
C TRP A 85 -21.63 -24.18 -12.27
N ILE A 86 -20.45 -24.31 -12.90
CA ILE A 86 -19.63 -23.17 -13.38
C ILE A 86 -20.44 -22.32 -14.38
N GLU A 87 -21.11 -22.98 -15.33
CA GLU A 87 -21.96 -22.31 -16.33
C GLU A 87 -23.12 -21.56 -15.67
N ALA A 88 -23.79 -22.18 -14.71
CA ALA A 88 -24.89 -21.56 -13.97
C ALA A 88 -24.41 -20.34 -13.19
N GLN A 89 -23.23 -20.42 -12.51
CA GLN A 89 -22.65 -19.26 -11.83
C GLN A 89 -22.27 -18.14 -12.81
N GLY A 90 -21.74 -18.50 -13.97
CA GLY A 90 -21.41 -17.54 -15.04
C GLY A 90 -22.64 -16.80 -15.54
N GLU A 91 -23.79 -17.47 -15.66
CA GLU A 91 -25.06 -16.85 -16.05
C GLU A 91 -25.61 -15.95 -14.93
N GLU A 92 -25.55 -16.40 -13.69
CA GLU A 92 -25.93 -15.61 -12.52
C GLU A 92 -25.13 -14.31 -12.41
N ILE A 93 -23.81 -14.37 -12.57
CA ILE A 93 -22.95 -13.20 -12.60
C ILE A 93 -23.31 -12.26 -13.76
N ARG A 94 -23.57 -12.78 -14.96
CA ARG A 94 -23.97 -11.99 -16.13
C ARG A 94 -25.31 -11.29 -15.95
N SER A 95 -26.25 -11.95 -15.29
CA SER A 95 -27.57 -11.36 -15.00
C SER A 95 -27.55 -10.30 -13.89
N GLY A 96 -26.40 -10.14 -13.20
CA GLY A 96 -26.26 -9.23 -12.06
C GLY A 96 -26.90 -9.76 -10.78
N ALA A 97 -27.31 -11.04 -10.75
CA ALA A 97 -27.97 -11.65 -9.59
C ALA A 97 -27.01 -12.12 -8.49
N GLY A 98 -25.70 -12.10 -8.73
CA GLY A 98 -24.67 -12.55 -7.79
C GLY A 98 -24.44 -11.63 -6.58
N GLY A 99 -25.50 -11.10 -5.98
CA GLY A 99 -25.49 -10.01 -5.02
C GLY A 99 -25.51 -10.36 -3.53
N GLU A 100 -25.28 -11.60 -3.12
CA GLU A 100 -25.33 -11.96 -1.67
C GLU A 100 -24.14 -11.47 -0.83
N PHE A 101 -23.11 -10.85 -1.44
CA PHE A 101 -22.08 -10.15 -0.69
C PHE A 101 -22.58 -8.85 -0.03
N THR A 102 -23.80 -8.41 -0.34
CA THR A 102 -24.30 -7.08 0.02
C THR A 102 -24.69 -6.88 1.47
N GLU A 103 -24.99 -7.95 2.21
CA GLU A 103 -25.47 -7.80 3.59
C GLU A 103 -24.33 -7.71 4.63
N MET A 104 -23.20 -8.35 4.38
CA MET A 104 -22.07 -8.37 5.35
C MET A 104 -21.36 -7.03 5.53
N ALA A 105 -21.43 -6.14 4.56
CA ALA A 105 -20.65 -4.90 4.54
C ALA A 105 -21.50 -3.63 4.49
N ALA A 106 -22.82 -3.72 4.28
CA ALA A 106 -23.68 -2.57 4.03
C ALA A 106 -23.70 -1.52 5.15
N GLU A 107 -23.49 -1.93 6.40
CA GLU A 107 -23.43 -1.02 7.56
C GLU A 107 -22.03 -0.43 7.78
N ASN A 108 -21.00 -0.96 7.12
CA ASN A 108 -19.63 -0.57 7.32
C ASN A 108 -19.19 0.54 6.36
N ARG A 109 -18.34 1.42 6.88
CA ARG A 109 -17.68 2.48 6.12
C ARG A 109 -16.19 2.20 6.09
N TYR A 110 -15.60 2.20 4.89
CA TYR A 110 -14.19 1.92 4.68
C TYR A 110 -13.50 3.10 4.01
N ALA A 111 -12.33 3.45 4.48
CA ALA A 111 -11.39 4.32 3.77
C ALA A 111 -10.23 3.44 3.25
N VAL A 112 -10.06 3.37 1.95
CA VAL A 112 -9.00 2.58 1.32
C VAL A 112 -7.93 3.52 0.77
N TYR A 113 -6.72 3.45 1.35
CA TYR A 113 -5.57 4.27 0.96
C TYR A 113 -4.66 3.46 0.04
N PHE A 114 -4.45 3.88 -1.19
CA PHE A 114 -3.63 3.13 -2.15
C PHE A 114 -2.84 3.95 -3.18
N TRP A 115 -2.87 5.29 -3.07
CA TRP A 115 -1.97 6.18 -3.78
C TRP A 115 -1.16 6.99 -2.77
N GLY A 116 0.03 6.47 -2.39
CA GLY A 116 0.99 7.09 -1.48
C GLY A 116 2.29 7.37 -2.21
N ALA A 117 2.26 8.17 -3.28
CA ALA A 117 3.44 8.47 -4.07
C ALA A 117 4.10 9.78 -3.62
N ASN A 118 5.44 9.80 -3.63
CA ASN A 118 6.19 11.01 -3.44
C ASN A 118 5.99 12.00 -4.59
N THR A 119 6.00 13.28 -4.28
CA THR A 119 5.90 14.37 -5.27
C THR A 119 7.24 14.72 -5.91
N THR A 120 8.02 13.70 -6.27
CA THR A 120 9.38 13.84 -6.83
C THR A 120 9.53 13.30 -8.25
N LYS A 121 8.63 12.43 -8.69
CA LYS A 121 8.74 11.74 -9.99
C LYS A 121 7.43 11.11 -10.44
N ALA A 122 7.45 10.60 -11.67
CA ALA A 122 6.35 9.81 -12.24
C ALA A 122 6.08 8.51 -11.46
N LEU A 123 4.87 8.00 -11.59
CA LEU A 123 4.50 6.68 -11.06
C LEU A 123 5.30 5.58 -11.79
N HIS A 124 5.76 4.59 -11.06
CA HIS A 124 6.46 3.42 -11.58
C HIS A 124 5.70 2.12 -11.28
N ILE A 125 6.21 0.98 -11.77
CA ILE A 125 5.54 -0.33 -11.67
C ILE A 125 5.17 -0.73 -10.23
N GLY A 126 5.97 -0.35 -9.23
CA GLY A 126 5.64 -0.59 -7.82
C GLY A 126 4.38 0.17 -7.38
N HIS A 127 4.20 1.42 -7.83
CA HIS A 127 2.97 2.17 -7.60
C HIS A 127 1.79 1.52 -8.33
N LEU A 128 1.98 1.06 -9.58
CA LEU A 128 0.93 0.38 -10.34
C LEU A 128 0.39 -0.85 -9.61
N ARG A 129 1.27 -1.65 -8.98
CA ARG A 129 0.85 -2.79 -8.16
C ARG A 129 -0.06 -2.35 -7.01
N ASN A 130 0.32 -1.33 -6.25
CA ASN A 130 -0.47 -0.83 -5.13
C ASN A 130 -1.81 -0.26 -5.61
N LEU A 131 -1.81 0.49 -6.72
CA LEU A 131 -3.01 1.02 -7.35
C LEU A 131 -3.97 -0.09 -7.79
N ALA A 132 -3.46 -1.14 -8.43
CA ALA A 132 -4.27 -2.27 -8.88
C ALA A 132 -4.90 -3.03 -7.71
N VAL A 133 -4.10 -3.35 -6.67
CA VAL A 133 -4.57 -4.07 -5.48
C VAL A 133 -5.59 -3.23 -4.70
N GLY A 134 -5.28 -1.96 -4.44
CA GLY A 134 -6.17 -1.08 -3.68
C GLY A 134 -7.48 -0.83 -4.41
N ASN A 135 -7.44 -0.61 -5.72
CA ASN A 135 -8.65 -0.44 -6.54
C ASN A 135 -9.51 -1.71 -6.58
N ALA A 136 -8.89 -2.90 -6.65
CA ALA A 136 -9.59 -4.17 -6.59
C ALA A 136 -10.27 -4.38 -5.23
N ILE A 137 -9.57 -4.12 -4.11
CA ILE A 137 -10.14 -4.19 -2.75
C ILE A 137 -11.32 -3.22 -2.62
N ALA A 138 -11.14 -1.97 -3.02
CA ALA A 138 -12.20 -0.95 -2.96
C ALA A 138 -13.41 -1.35 -3.81
N GLY A 139 -13.18 -1.90 -5.00
CA GLY A 139 -14.22 -2.41 -5.90
C GLY A 139 -14.99 -3.58 -5.27
N SER A 140 -14.29 -4.55 -4.70
CA SER A 140 -14.90 -5.71 -4.03
C SER A 140 -15.74 -5.30 -2.82
N LEU A 141 -15.25 -4.36 -2.01
CA LEU A 141 -16.01 -3.82 -0.88
C LEU A 141 -17.27 -3.07 -1.33
N LYS A 142 -17.17 -2.27 -2.40
CA LYS A 142 -18.33 -1.58 -2.99
C LYS A 142 -19.36 -2.59 -3.54
N GLN A 143 -18.90 -3.65 -4.20
CA GLN A 143 -19.75 -4.72 -4.68
C GLN A 143 -20.43 -5.48 -3.54
N ALA A 144 -19.74 -5.62 -2.40
CA ALA A 144 -20.31 -6.17 -1.17
C ALA A 144 -21.26 -5.20 -0.43
N GLY A 145 -21.63 -4.07 -1.02
CA GLY A 145 -22.57 -3.11 -0.46
C GLY A 145 -21.98 -2.11 0.54
N ALA A 146 -20.66 -2.16 0.81
CA ALA A 146 -20.02 -1.24 1.72
C ALA A 146 -19.93 0.19 1.18
N ARG A 147 -19.94 1.17 2.08
CA ARG A 147 -19.59 2.55 1.76
C ARG A 147 -18.09 2.71 1.74
N VAL A 148 -17.51 2.88 0.55
CA VAL A 148 -16.06 2.94 0.36
C VAL A 148 -15.64 4.30 -0.17
N GLU A 149 -14.69 4.93 0.51
CA GLU A 149 -14.02 6.15 0.10
C GLU A 149 -12.57 5.81 -0.29
N ASN A 150 -12.23 6.06 -1.56
CA ASN A 150 -10.86 5.91 -2.07
C ASN A 150 -10.06 7.13 -1.64
N ARG A 151 -9.03 6.94 -0.83
CA ARG A 151 -8.18 8.00 -0.31
C ARG A 151 -6.73 7.85 -0.77
N SER A 152 -6.06 8.97 -0.89
CA SER A 152 -4.61 9.01 -1.04
C SER A 152 -3.98 9.81 0.08
N LEU A 153 -2.76 9.45 0.46
CA LEU A 153 -1.88 10.24 1.28
C LEU A 153 -0.62 10.52 0.46
N ILE A 154 -0.42 11.76 0.07
CA ILE A 154 0.65 12.19 -0.81
C ILE A 154 1.80 12.76 0.01
N CYS A 155 2.99 12.20 -0.19
CA CYS A 155 4.20 12.66 0.47
C CYS A 155 4.76 13.88 -0.28
N ASP A 156 4.56 15.06 0.27
CA ASP A 156 4.96 16.34 -0.31
C ASP A 156 5.89 17.17 0.57
N VAL A 157 6.37 16.58 1.66
CA VAL A 157 7.37 17.17 2.58
C VAL A 157 8.53 16.20 2.80
N GLY A 158 9.62 16.74 3.37
CA GLY A 158 10.83 15.99 3.69
C GLY A 158 11.90 16.06 2.62
N ARG A 159 13.03 15.40 2.89
CA ARG A 159 14.26 15.50 2.11
C ARG A 159 14.08 15.25 0.61
N SER A 160 13.37 14.20 0.21
CA SER A 160 13.18 13.89 -1.21
C SER A 160 12.45 15.02 -1.96
N MET A 161 11.57 15.75 -1.29
CA MET A 161 10.95 16.95 -1.88
C MET A 161 11.96 18.09 -2.00
N GLY A 162 12.82 18.27 -1.00
CA GLY A 162 13.94 19.21 -1.08
C GLY A 162 14.91 18.90 -2.22
N GLU A 163 15.24 17.63 -2.42
CA GLU A 163 16.07 17.16 -3.56
C GLU A 163 15.39 17.43 -4.91
N ALA A 164 14.08 17.25 -5.02
CA ALA A 164 13.34 17.55 -6.25
C ALA A 164 13.35 19.06 -6.54
N MET A 165 13.12 19.89 -5.53
CA MET A 165 13.17 21.35 -5.64
C MET A 165 14.58 21.84 -6.03
N ALA A 166 15.62 21.34 -5.36
CA ALA A 166 17.00 21.68 -5.66
C ALA A 166 17.39 21.21 -7.06
N GLY A 167 16.91 20.06 -7.51
CA GLY A 167 17.09 19.57 -8.86
C GLY A 167 16.44 20.46 -9.92
N VAL A 168 15.21 20.90 -9.69
CA VAL A 168 14.51 21.86 -10.59
C VAL A 168 15.27 23.18 -10.64
N ALA A 169 15.63 23.76 -9.48
CA ALA A 169 16.36 25.01 -9.41
C ALA A 169 17.72 24.95 -10.11
N THR A 170 18.42 23.83 -9.99
CA THR A 170 19.76 23.66 -10.57
C THR A 170 19.74 23.43 -12.08
N ARG A 171 18.79 22.62 -12.57
CA ARG A 171 18.72 22.21 -13.98
C ARG A 171 17.98 23.20 -14.86
N ALA A 172 16.88 23.72 -14.40
CA ALA A 172 15.99 24.54 -15.19
C ALA A 172 15.91 26.00 -14.75
N GLY A 173 16.31 26.27 -13.50
CA GLY A 173 16.08 27.56 -12.84
C GLY A 173 14.74 27.64 -12.14
N GLU A 174 14.65 28.45 -11.09
CA GLU A 174 13.45 28.55 -10.23
C GLU A 174 12.18 29.03 -10.98
N ASP A 175 12.38 29.80 -12.07
CA ASP A 175 11.29 30.36 -12.88
C ASP A 175 10.90 29.47 -14.08
N SER A 176 11.66 28.43 -14.35
CA SER A 176 11.41 27.51 -15.47
C SER A 176 10.49 26.36 -15.06
N GLY A 177 9.88 25.71 -16.05
CA GLY A 177 8.98 24.58 -15.87
C GLY A 177 9.02 23.60 -17.03
N PRO A 178 8.19 22.57 -17.01
CA PRO A 178 8.12 21.60 -18.10
C PRO A 178 7.66 22.27 -19.41
N ASP A 179 8.20 21.80 -20.53
CA ASP A 179 7.74 22.20 -21.85
C ASP A 179 6.28 21.79 -22.09
N ALA A 180 5.59 22.42 -23.04
CA ALA A 180 4.17 22.19 -23.31
C ALA A 180 3.85 20.73 -23.65
N ASP A 181 4.78 20.05 -24.33
CA ASP A 181 4.65 18.63 -24.74
C ASP A 181 5.22 17.66 -23.73
N GLU A 182 5.89 18.14 -22.70
CA GLU A 182 6.52 17.31 -21.68
C GLU A 182 5.53 16.94 -20.58
N LYS A 183 5.54 15.66 -20.19
CA LYS A 183 4.75 15.21 -19.04
C LYS A 183 5.42 15.74 -17.77
N SER A 184 4.70 16.58 -17.04
CA SER A 184 5.26 17.39 -15.95
C SER A 184 5.89 16.60 -14.80
N ASP A 185 5.41 15.39 -14.47
CA ASP A 185 6.04 14.52 -13.49
C ASP A 185 7.34 13.85 -14.00
N HIS A 186 7.50 13.72 -15.32
CA HIS A 186 8.75 13.28 -15.95
C HIS A 186 9.80 14.39 -15.84
N PHE A 187 9.43 15.63 -16.15
CA PHE A 187 10.32 16.79 -16.00
C PHE A 187 10.93 16.85 -14.60
N VAL A 188 10.07 16.84 -13.55
CA VAL A 188 10.54 16.86 -12.17
C VAL A 188 11.36 15.60 -11.84
N GLY A 189 10.92 14.44 -12.34
CA GLY A 189 11.62 13.17 -12.15
C GLY A 189 13.03 13.16 -12.72
N PHE A 190 13.25 13.78 -13.89
CA PHE A 190 14.59 13.94 -14.48
C PHE A 190 15.45 14.91 -13.66
N CYS A 191 14.89 16.06 -13.24
CA CYS A 191 15.61 17.01 -12.39
C CYS A 191 16.03 16.36 -11.05
N TYR A 192 15.14 15.60 -10.45
CA TYR A 192 15.38 14.84 -9.22
C TYR A 192 16.48 13.79 -9.41
N ALA A 193 16.37 12.96 -10.47
CA ALA A 193 17.34 11.90 -10.75
C ALA A 193 18.75 12.44 -11.00
N ASP A 194 18.86 13.52 -11.79
CA ASP A 194 20.15 14.19 -12.05
C ASP A 194 20.76 14.72 -10.75
N TYR A 195 19.95 15.34 -9.90
CA TYR A 195 20.40 15.88 -8.61
C TYR A 195 20.91 14.79 -7.68
N VAL A 196 20.12 13.71 -7.51
CA VAL A 196 20.50 12.58 -6.65
C VAL A 196 21.72 11.85 -7.20
N THR A 197 21.86 11.73 -8.53
CA THR A 197 23.03 11.12 -9.14
C THR A 197 24.27 11.98 -8.92
N ALA A 198 24.17 13.29 -9.06
CA ALA A 198 25.27 14.21 -8.77
C ALA A 198 25.67 14.16 -7.28
N SER A 199 24.71 14.08 -6.39
CA SER A 199 24.95 13.89 -4.94
C SER A 199 25.72 12.59 -4.65
N LYS A 200 25.35 11.49 -5.30
CA LYS A 200 26.05 10.21 -5.13
C LYS A 200 27.46 10.20 -5.71
N ASN A 201 27.67 10.85 -6.86
CA ASN A 201 28.97 10.91 -7.54
C ASN A 201 29.92 11.91 -6.92
N GLY A 202 29.43 12.93 -6.20
CA GLY A 202 30.22 13.88 -5.42
C GLY A 202 30.77 13.31 -4.11
N GLY A 203 30.23 12.18 -3.65
CA GLY A 203 30.75 11.35 -2.57
C GLY A 203 31.25 10.03 -3.16
N LEU A 204 32.54 9.86 -3.35
CA LEU A 204 33.20 8.63 -3.81
C LEU A 204 32.69 7.41 -3.04
N GLY A 205 31.94 6.53 -3.72
CA GLY A 205 31.45 5.27 -3.18
C GLY A 205 30.65 4.52 -4.24
N ASP A 206 31.36 3.81 -5.11
CA ASP A 206 30.84 2.87 -6.09
C ASP A 206 30.64 1.52 -5.39
N ASP A 207 29.66 1.39 -4.58
CA ASP A 207 29.18 0.09 -4.10
C ASP A 207 27.71 0.23 -3.75
N GLY A 208 26.91 -0.51 -4.50
CA GLY A 208 25.45 -0.58 -4.42
C GLY A 208 24.88 -1.16 -3.11
N ALA A 209 25.38 -0.75 -1.96
CA ALA A 209 24.85 -1.08 -0.65
C ALA A 209 23.98 0.07 -0.12
N GLU A 210 22.71 -0.19 0.06
CA GLU A 210 21.76 0.63 0.83
C GLU A 210 22.10 0.57 2.33
N ASP A 211 23.28 1.00 2.74
CA ASP A 211 23.58 1.21 4.15
C ASP A 211 23.35 2.69 4.50
N SER A 212 22.20 2.96 5.09
CA SER A 212 21.71 4.28 5.47
C SER A 212 22.38 4.83 6.75
N VAL A 213 23.46 4.22 7.23
CA VAL A 213 24.15 4.63 8.45
C VAL A 213 25.56 5.06 8.12
N ALA A 214 25.81 6.38 8.21
CA ALA A 214 27.09 7.07 8.09
C ALA A 214 27.54 7.49 6.66
N ARG A 215 26.72 8.28 5.97
CA ARG A 215 27.24 9.18 4.93
C ARG A 215 27.62 10.51 5.56
N GLU A 216 28.86 10.97 5.34
CA GLU A 216 29.15 12.38 5.52
C GLU A 216 28.20 13.19 4.62
N SER A 217 27.52 14.20 5.19
CA SER A 217 26.62 15.07 4.45
C SER A 217 27.39 15.75 3.31
N THR A 218 26.88 15.61 2.08
CA THR A 218 27.48 16.31 0.93
C THR A 218 26.84 17.69 0.79
N GLN A 219 27.51 18.61 0.08
CA GLN A 219 26.94 19.94 -0.26
C GLN A 219 25.56 19.84 -0.95
N TYR A 220 25.24 18.72 -1.59
CA TYR A 220 23.94 18.44 -2.19
C TYR A 220 22.90 18.10 -1.13
N ASP A 221 23.29 17.30 -0.14
CA ASP A 221 22.45 16.93 0.98
C ASP A 221 22.04 18.16 1.77
N ASP A 222 23.01 19.02 2.10
CA ASP A 222 22.80 20.28 2.82
C ASP A 222 21.85 21.21 2.05
N LYS A 223 22.00 21.31 0.72
CA LYS A 223 21.13 22.16 -0.10
C LYS A 223 19.68 21.65 -0.17
N ALA A 224 19.47 20.34 -0.23
CA ALA A 224 18.14 19.75 -0.23
C ALA A 224 17.43 19.98 1.12
N ASP A 225 18.14 19.74 2.22
CA ASP A 225 17.64 19.96 3.57
C ASP A 225 17.39 21.47 3.81
N GLU A 226 18.28 22.37 3.36
CA GLU A 226 18.08 23.82 3.41
C GLU A 226 16.82 24.26 2.66
N MET A 227 16.62 23.75 1.43
CA MET A 227 15.38 24.05 0.67
C MET A 227 14.14 23.70 1.43
N MET A 228 14.11 22.51 2.06
CA MET A 228 12.96 22.07 2.82
C MET A 228 12.76 22.87 4.11
N MET A 229 13.86 23.20 4.81
CA MET A 229 13.82 24.06 6.00
C MET A 229 13.29 25.47 5.67
N ARG A 230 13.64 26.04 4.52
CA ARG A 230 13.10 27.32 4.06
C ARG A 230 11.60 27.24 3.80
N VAL A 231 11.11 26.11 3.24
CA VAL A 231 9.65 25.88 3.07
C VAL A 231 8.97 25.85 4.43
N LEU A 232 9.50 25.05 5.37
CA LEU A 232 8.95 24.93 6.73
C LEU A 232 9.02 26.25 7.51
N GLY A 233 10.05 27.06 7.25
CA GLY A 233 10.22 28.40 7.83
C GLY A 233 9.38 29.49 7.16
N GLY A 234 8.58 29.18 6.13
CA GLY A 234 7.68 30.12 5.49
C GLY A 234 8.34 31.07 4.48
N ASP A 235 9.56 30.75 3.98
CA ASP A 235 10.21 31.53 2.92
C ASP A 235 9.36 31.55 1.66
N GLN A 236 8.96 32.73 1.20
CA GLN A 236 7.98 32.89 0.13
C GLN A 236 8.47 32.27 -1.20
N LYS A 237 9.75 32.45 -1.55
CA LYS A 237 10.31 31.90 -2.80
C LYS A 237 10.40 30.37 -2.74
N ALA A 238 10.81 29.83 -1.60
CA ALA A 238 10.85 28.39 -1.40
C ALA A 238 9.45 27.77 -1.45
N LEU A 239 8.44 28.43 -0.87
CA LEU A 239 7.04 28.01 -0.94
C LEU A 239 6.49 28.03 -2.37
N GLU A 240 6.83 29.05 -3.16
CA GLU A 240 6.44 29.11 -4.58
C GLU A 240 7.04 27.96 -5.38
N LEU A 241 8.34 27.69 -5.24
CA LEU A 241 9.02 26.59 -5.91
C LEU A 241 8.46 25.24 -5.47
N TRP A 242 8.26 25.05 -4.17
CA TRP A 242 7.64 23.85 -3.62
C TRP A 242 6.24 23.62 -4.21
N SER A 243 5.40 24.63 -4.22
CA SER A 243 4.04 24.57 -4.76
C SER A 243 4.02 24.23 -6.25
N LYS A 244 4.91 24.88 -7.05
CA LYS A 244 5.06 24.58 -8.49
C LYS A 244 5.49 23.13 -8.70
N THR A 245 6.58 22.70 -8.03
CA THR A 245 7.16 21.35 -8.17
C THR A 245 6.13 20.27 -7.82
N ARG A 246 5.47 20.42 -6.66
CA ARG A 246 4.37 19.55 -6.22
C ARG A 246 3.26 19.47 -7.26
N SER A 247 2.81 20.63 -7.73
CA SER A 247 1.70 20.72 -8.70
C SER A 247 2.03 20.02 -10.02
N TRP A 248 3.24 20.15 -10.53
CA TRP A 248 3.69 19.47 -11.75
C TRP A 248 3.67 17.96 -11.60
N VAL A 249 4.19 17.43 -10.49
CA VAL A 249 4.19 15.97 -10.26
C VAL A 249 2.77 15.45 -10.13
N ILE A 250 1.94 16.07 -9.30
CA ILE A 250 0.54 15.66 -9.12
C ILE A 250 -0.24 15.71 -10.44
N SER A 251 -0.06 16.75 -11.26
CA SER A 251 -0.71 16.86 -12.57
C SER A 251 -0.30 15.70 -13.49
N GLY A 252 1.01 15.39 -13.56
CA GLY A 252 1.51 14.28 -14.38
C GLY A 252 1.04 12.91 -13.89
N GLN A 253 1.06 12.68 -12.57
CA GLN A 253 0.56 11.44 -11.96
C GLN A 253 -0.95 11.27 -12.19
N ARG A 254 -1.75 12.35 -12.08
CA ARG A 254 -3.19 12.32 -12.39
C ARG A 254 -3.48 11.93 -13.84
N LYS A 255 -2.66 12.36 -14.79
CA LYS A 255 -2.78 11.89 -16.19
C LYS A 255 -2.61 10.37 -16.28
N THR A 256 -1.67 9.80 -15.54
CA THR A 256 -1.48 8.34 -15.49
C THR A 256 -2.66 7.65 -14.82
N LEU A 257 -3.14 8.14 -13.68
CA LEU A 257 -4.33 7.58 -12.99
C LEU A 257 -5.56 7.60 -13.86
N SER A 258 -5.79 8.71 -14.57
CA SER A 258 -6.91 8.83 -15.52
C SER A 258 -6.86 7.79 -16.64
N ARG A 259 -5.66 7.50 -17.18
CA ARG A 259 -5.47 6.43 -18.19
C ARG A 259 -5.76 5.04 -17.64
N LEU A 260 -5.58 4.84 -16.33
CA LEU A 260 -5.87 3.57 -15.63
C LEU A 260 -7.34 3.49 -15.17
N GLY A 261 -8.13 4.53 -15.36
CA GLY A 261 -9.51 4.61 -14.88
C GLY A 261 -9.62 4.64 -13.35
N ILE A 262 -8.56 5.07 -12.64
CA ILE A 262 -8.52 5.11 -11.18
C ILE A 262 -8.82 6.53 -10.70
N THR A 263 -9.76 6.64 -9.76
CA THR A 263 -10.17 7.89 -9.14
C THR A 263 -10.09 7.83 -7.63
N PHE A 264 -9.87 8.98 -7.00
CA PHE A 264 -9.84 9.14 -5.56
C PHE A 264 -10.89 10.15 -5.12
N ASP A 265 -11.63 9.81 -4.08
CA ASP A 265 -12.66 10.66 -3.48
C ASP A 265 -12.01 11.75 -2.61
N LYS A 266 -10.90 11.43 -1.96
CA LYS A 266 -10.13 12.37 -1.14
C LYS A 266 -8.62 12.24 -1.37
N VAL A 267 -7.98 13.36 -1.65
CA VAL A 267 -6.52 13.50 -1.73
C VAL A 267 -6.05 14.30 -0.52
N ILE A 268 -5.16 13.72 0.26
CA ILE A 268 -4.63 14.27 1.52
C ILE A 268 -3.12 14.42 1.32
N PHE A 269 -2.55 15.51 1.79
CA PHE A 269 -1.12 15.78 1.72
C PHE A 269 -0.51 15.71 3.12
N GLU A 270 0.74 15.24 3.23
CA GLU A 270 1.48 15.29 4.50
C GLU A 270 1.59 16.72 5.02
N SER A 271 1.77 17.69 4.12
CA SER A 271 1.83 19.11 4.46
C SER A 271 0.57 19.65 5.15
N ASP A 272 -0.59 19.02 4.94
CA ASP A 272 -1.84 19.43 5.58
C ASP A 272 -1.78 19.23 7.11
N PHE A 273 -0.92 18.32 7.61
CA PHE A 273 -0.79 17.98 9.04
C PHE A 273 0.35 18.72 9.76
N LEU A 274 1.17 19.49 9.06
CA LEU A 274 2.32 20.16 9.70
C LEU A 274 1.95 21.01 10.94
N PRO A 275 0.82 21.75 10.96
CA PRO A 275 0.42 22.47 12.16
C PRO A 275 0.10 21.55 13.35
N GLU A 276 -0.58 20.42 13.08
CA GLU A 276 -0.92 19.44 14.11
C GLU A 276 0.31 18.69 14.62
N VAL A 277 1.27 18.41 13.71
CA VAL A 277 2.57 17.82 14.05
C VAL A 277 3.33 18.73 15.01
N ALA A 278 3.37 20.04 14.77
CA ALA A 278 4.06 20.99 15.63
C ALA A 278 3.40 21.05 17.03
N GLU A 279 2.08 21.02 17.10
CA GLU A 279 1.34 20.97 18.36
C GLU A 279 1.61 19.68 19.13
N PHE A 280 1.52 18.54 18.48
CA PHE A 280 1.83 17.22 19.04
C PHE A 280 3.25 17.17 19.61
N MET A 281 4.23 17.68 18.86
CA MET A 281 5.61 17.75 19.30
C MET A 281 5.79 18.57 20.58
N ASN A 282 5.18 19.78 20.61
CA ASN A 282 5.26 20.65 21.78
C ASN A 282 4.63 20.00 23.01
N GLN A 283 3.46 19.38 22.84
CA GLN A 283 2.75 18.70 23.90
C GLN A 283 3.54 17.47 24.41
N GLY A 284 4.02 16.60 23.50
CA GLY A 284 4.76 15.39 23.87
C GLY A 284 6.09 15.68 24.57
N LEU A 285 6.78 16.76 24.18
CA LEU A 285 7.97 17.22 24.92
C LEU A 285 7.62 17.81 26.28
N ALA A 286 6.46 18.46 26.43
CA ALA A 286 6.05 19.07 27.68
C ALA A 286 5.56 18.03 28.70
N ASP A 287 4.89 16.96 28.27
CA ASP A 287 4.36 15.90 29.14
C ASP A 287 5.32 14.71 29.30
N GLY A 288 6.45 14.69 28.58
CA GLY A 288 7.47 13.65 28.64
C GLY A 288 7.18 12.41 27.81
N THR A 289 6.12 12.41 27.00
CA THR A 289 5.86 11.34 26.02
C THR A 289 6.92 11.29 24.92
N LEU A 290 7.50 12.45 24.59
CA LEU A 290 8.63 12.58 23.69
C LEU A 290 9.85 13.07 24.44
N THR A 291 11.02 12.58 24.06
CA THR A 291 12.31 12.96 24.66
C THR A 291 13.24 13.53 23.62
N LYS A 292 14.16 14.41 24.04
CA LYS A 292 15.29 14.82 23.20
C LYS A 292 16.47 13.93 23.48
N ARG A 293 17.03 13.32 22.44
CA ARG A 293 18.24 12.52 22.56
C ARG A 293 19.42 13.42 22.95
N TRP A 294 20.14 12.97 23.98
CA TRP A 294 21.28 13.72 24.48
C TRP A 294 22.41 13.73 23.43
N GLY A 295 22.87 14.90 23.07
CA GLY A 295 24.04 15.12 22.21
C GLY A 295 23.72 15.63 20.79
N ASP A 296 22.50 15.43 20.26
CA ASP A 296 22.16 15.89 18.91
C ASP A 296 20.75 16.47 18.75
N ASP A 297 20.04 16.69 19.84
CA ASP A 297 18.67 17.27 19.85
C ASP A 297 17.60 16.54 19.04
N MET A 298 17.85 15.32 18.54
CA MET A 298 16.84 14.51 17.88
C MET A 298 15.66 14.26 18.83
N VAL A 299 14.44 14.37 18.32
CA VAL A 299 13.25 14.06 19.11
C VAL A 299 12.87 12.61 18.88
N MET A 300 12.77 11.88 19.98
CA MET A 300 12.57 10.46 20.04
C MET A 300 11.23 10.14 20.71
N TYR A 301 10.59 9.08 20.25
CA TYR A 301 9.52 8.41 20.95
C TYR A 301 10.04 7.10 21.51
N GLU A 302 10.00 6.96 22.83
CA GLU A 302 10.35 5.73 23.53
C GLU A 302 9.12 4.83 23.62
N THR A 303 9.20 3.64 23.05
CA THR A 303 8.08 2.71 23.10
C THR A 303 8.20 1.79 24.31
N GLU A 304 7.08 1.47 24.97
CA GLU A 304 7.03 0.49 26.05
C GLU A 304 7.24 -0.97 25.60
N ARG A 305 7.34 -1.19 24.28
CA ARG A 305 7.54 -2.52 23.69
C ARG A 305 9.03 -2.77 23.51
N GLU A 306 9.59 -3.70 24.27
CA GLU A 306 11.00 -4.13 24.19
C GLU A 306 11.43 -4.57 22.77
N GLU A 307 10.49 -4.94 21.90
CA GLU A 307 10.74 -5.39 20.52
C GLU A 307 10.86 -4.23 19.50
N LEU A 308 10.49 -3.03 19.88
CA LEU A 308 10.58 -1.84 19.04
C LEU A 308 11.67 -0.93 19.60
N GLU A 309 12.64 -0.63 18.75
CA GLU A 309 13.68 0.36 19.06
C GLU A 309 13.08 1.76 19.23
N GLU A 310 13.81 2.65 19.89
CA GLU A 310 13.47 4.07 19.95
C GLU A 310 13.23 4.63 18.55
N MET A 311 12.10 5.31 18.34
CA MET A 311 11.74 5.86 17.04
C MET A 311 12.13 7.34 16.95
N PRO A 312 13.07 7.71 16.06
CA PRO A 312 13.33 9.11 15.79
C PRO A 312 12.17 9.74 15.04
N LEU A 313 11.56 10.78 15.62
CA LEU A 313 10.46 11.53 15.02
C LEU A 313 10.96 12.78 14.30
N VAL A 314 11.92 13.47 14.87
CA VAL A 314 12.55 14.65 14.25
C VAL A 314 14.06 14.49 14.31
N ARG A 315 14.71 14.77 13.20
CA ARG A 315 16.17 14.75 13.05
C ARG A 315 16.80 15.94 13.82
N SER A 316 18.11 15.85 14.06
CA SER A 316 18.91 16.91 14.69
C SER A 316 18.86 18.25 13.95
N ASP A 317 18.61 18.22 12.64
CA ASP A 317 18.44 19.43 11.80
C ASP A 317 17.00 20.00 11.81
N GLY A 318 16.10 19.41 12.58
CA GLY A 318 14.70 19.85 12.71
C GLY A 318 13.76 19.32 11.64
N LEU A 319 14.23 18.50 10.69
CA LEU A 319 13.35 17.88 9.69
C LEU A 319 12.61 16.67 10.27
N PRO A 320 11.29 16.56 10.02
CA PRO A 320 10.52 15.39 10.44
C PRO A 320 10.98 14.15 9.69
N THR A 321 11.10 13.03 10.42
CA THR A 321 11.38 11.72 9.83
C THR A 321 10.13 11.13 9.15
N GLN A 322 10.28 9.98 8.50
CA GLN A 322 9.15 9.27 7.91
C GLN A 322 8.12 8.82 8.96
N HIS A 323 8.52 8.60 10.21
CA HIS A 323 7.62 8.19 11.30
C HIS A 323 6.73 9.32 11.82
N MET A 324 7.12 10.57 11.55
CA MET A 324 6.39 11.76 12.01
C MET A 324 5.45 12.33 10.93
N ARG A 325 5.60 11.92 9.70
CA ARG A 325 4.86 12.42 8.52
C ARG A 325 3.60 11.62 8.20
#